data_12749c16e91a40052ae921b81ff0bac4
#
_entry.id   12749c16e91a40052ae921b81ff0bac4
#
_cell.length_a   1.000
_cell.length_b   1.000
_cell.length_c   1.000
_cell.angle_alpha   90.00
_cell.angle_beta   90.00
_cell.angle_gamma   90.00
#
_symmetry.space_group_name_H-M   'P 1'
#
loop_
_entity.id
_entity.type
_entity.pdbx_description
1 polymer ?
#
loop_
_entity_poly.entity_id
_entity_poly.type
_entity_poly.pdbx_seq_one_letter_code
_entity_poly.pdbx_strand_id
1 'polypeptide(L)'
;MTDNRCSDGVSSKRDSALTLPEDLSPLELELTCIWKDIHYEIIGRIRYKYLEGYYRNQWLLANSKGQYKWLLEAYALYAIVDFEGEKIDYSLLKNQEPGNLIGLSNNQSYSLDAISEFKSYMIEGFTPVMLNNIKGVISLELSTTKFDWATIDIDQKQNALVYFGEIVDLKDLNFNKFRQLNG
;
A
#
# COMPACT_ATOMS: atom_id res chain seq x y z
N MET A 1 -33.82 -10.66 41.81
CA MET A 1 -33.84 -10.74 40.33
C MET A 1 -33.56 -9.35 39.81
N THR A 2 -32.34 -9.08 39.52
CA THR A 2 -31.87 -7.80 38.98
C THR A 2 -30.96 -8.12 37.79
N ASP A 3 -31.48 -7.75 36.65
CA ASP A 3 -30.87 -7.97 35.32
C ASP A 3 -29.85 -6.87 35.08
N ASN A 4 -28.56 -7.20 35.08
CA ASN A 4 -27.48 -6.29 34.72
C ASN A 4 -27.05 -6.56 33.26
N ARG A 5 -27.58 -5.76 32.34
CA ARG A 5 -27.04 -5.68 30.97
C ARG A 5 -25.89 -4.69 30.98
N CYS A 6 -24.67 -5.18 30.88
CA CYS A 6 -23.52 -4.41 30.46
C CYS A 6 -23.60 -4.16 28.94
N SER A 7 -23.81 -2.90 28.59
CA SER A 7 -23.63 -2.41 27.22
C SER A 7 -22.25 -1.81 27.10
N ASP A 8 -21.27 -2.59 26.66
CA ASP A 8 -19.94 -2.07 26.30
C ASP A 8 -20.01 -1.41 24.93
N GLY A 9 -20.35 -0.13 24.94
CA GLY A 9 -20.19 0.74 23.80
C GLY A 9 -18.71 1.05 23.59
N VAL A 10 -18.09 0.42 22.59
CA VAL A 10 -16.78 0.84 22.09
C VAL A 10 -16.97 2.17 21.39
N SER A 11 -16.80 3.25 22.14
CA SER A 11 -16.69 4.60 21.61
C SER A 11 -15.35 4.74 20.91
N SER A 12 -15.34 4.65 19.58
CA SER A 12 -14.20 5.07 18.78
C SER A 12 -14.02 6.57 18.96
N LYS A 13 -13.06 6.97 19.77
CA LYS A 13 -12.58 8.36 19.79
C LYS A 13 -12.09 8.68 18.38
N ARG A 14 -12.85 9.49 17.66
CA ARG A 14 -12.37 10.22 16.50
C ARG A 14 -11.32 11.20 17.00
N ASP A 15 -10.05 10.83 16.87
CA ASP A 15 -8.96 11.78 17.07
C ASP A 15 -9.10 12.91 16.07
N SER A 16 -8.92 14.12 16.60
CA SER A 16 -9.01 15.45 15.98
C SER A 16 -8.74 15.44 14.48
N ALA A 17 -9.68 16.02 13.73
CA ALA A 17 -9.61 16.26 12.30
C ALA A 17 -8.29 16.98 11.92
N LEU A 18 -7.25 16.21 11.64
CA LEU A 18 -6.16 16.67 10.80
C LEU A 18 -6.78 16.97 9.44
N THR A 19 -6.86 18.24 9.07
CA THR A 19 -7.16 18.65 7.69
C THR A 19 -6.11 17.97 6.81
N LEU A 20 -6.47 16.83 6.23
CA LEU A 20 -5.63 16.14 5.27
C LEU A 20 -5.48 17.04 4.05
N PRO A 21 -4.28 17.12 3.43
CA PRO A 21 -4.14 17.73 2.13
C PRO A 21 -5.18 17.13 1.20
N GLU A 22 -5.67 17.93 0.28
CA GLU A 22 -6.66 17.52 -0.71
C GLU A 22 -6.26 16.18 -1.33
N ASP A 23 -7.20 15.25 -1.34
CA ASP A 23 -6.97 13.93 -1.93
C ASP A 23 -7.15 14.03 -3.43
N LEU A 24 -6.04 14.13 -4.15
CA LEU A 24 -6.01 14.26 -5.62
C LEU A 24 -6.03 12.91 -6.34
N SER A 25 -6.20 11.79 -5.63
CA SER A 25 -6.34 10.49 -6.30
C SER A 25 -7.57 10.44 -7.18
N PRO A 26 -7.45 9.98 -8.43
CA PRO A 26 -8.60 9.72 -9.30
C PRO A 26 -9.35 8.44 -8.91
N LEU A 27 -8.84 7.68 -7.94
CA LEU A 27 -9.41 6.43 -7.47
C LEU A 27 -10.27 6.63 -6.22
N GLU A 28 -11.28 5.78 -6.08
CA GLU A 28 -12.17 5.69 -4.91
C GLU A 28 -12.60 4.23 -4.67
N LEU A 29 -13.22 3.94 -3.53
CA LEU A 29 -13.78 2.62 -3.26
C LEU A 29 -14.88 2.27 -4.28
N GLU A 30 -15.12 0.97 -4.46
CA GLU A 30 -16.13 0.41 -5.37
C GLU A 30 -15.86 0.63 -6.88
N LEU A 31 -14.71 1.21 -7.24
CA LEU A 31 -14.28 1.20 -8.63
C LEU A 31 -13.89 -0.22 -9.04
N THR A 32 -14.24 -0.56 -10.27
CA THR A 32 -13.83 -1.84 -10.88
C THR A 32 -12.80 -1.61 -11.98
N CYS A 33 -11.85 -2.51 -12.08
CA CYS A 33 -10.81 -2.48 -13.12
C CYS A 33 -10.53 -3.88 -13.67
N ILE A 34 -9.79 -3.93 -14.76
CA ILE A 34 -9.35 -5.18 -15.38
C ILE A 34 -7.82 -5.18 -15.43
N TRP A 35 -7.20 -6.22 -14.87
CA TRP A 35 -5.76 -6.44 -14.96
C TRP A 35 -5.47 -7.89 -15.34
N LYS A 36 -4.71 -8.09 -16.41
CA LYS A 36 -4.39 -9.43 -16.98
C LYS A 36 -5.66 -10.28 -17.17
N ASP A 37 -6.69 -9.69 -17.79
CA ASP A 37 -8.00 -10.30 -18.06
C ASP A 37 -8.79 -10.74 -16.82
N ILE A 38 -8.40 -10.27 -15.63
CA ILE A 38 -9.10 -10.53 -14.37
C ILE A 38 -9.77 -9.24 -13.91
N HIS A 39 -11.05 -9.36 -13.54
CA HIS A 39 -11.82 -8.26 -12.97
C HIS A 39 -11.54 -8.12 -11.48
N TYR A 40 -11.24 -6.90 -11.05
CA TYR A 40 -11.04 -6.54 -9.66
C TYR A 40 -11.93 -5.38 -9.26
N GLU A 41 -12.24 -5.29 -7.99
CA GLU A 41 -12.92 -4.17 -7.34
C GLU A 41 -12.02 -3.60 -6.25
N ILE A 42 -12.00 -2.27 -6.12
CA ILE A 42 -11.34 -1.58 -5.01
C ILE A 42 -12.24 -1.69 -3.78
N ILE A 43 -11.85 -2.48 -2.80
CA ILE A 43 -12.64 -2.72 -1.59
C ILE A 43 -12.10 -2.03 -0.34
N GLY A 44 -10.88 -1.51 -0.41
CA GLY A 44 -10.24 -0.83 0.70
C GLY A 44 -9.07 0.02 0.28
N ARG A 45 -8.66 0.89 1.18
CA ARG A 45 -7.52 1.80 1.00
C ARG A 45 -6.77 1.98 2.29
N ILE A 46 -5.44 1.99 2.19
CA ILE A 46 -4.55 2.48 3.22
C ILE A 46 -3.81 3.68 2.64
N ARG A 47 -3.93 4.82 3.29
CA ARG A 47 -3.19 6.03 2.91
C ARG A 47 -2.08 6.26 3.93
N TYR A 48 -0.85 6.09 3.50
CA TYR A 48 0.33 6.34 4.31
C TYR A 48 0.80 7.77 4.15
N LYS A 49 1.20 8.38 5.27
CA LYS A 49 1.96 9.63 5.27
C LYS A 49 3.40 9.31 5.65
N TYR A 50 4.34 9.76 4.83
CA TYR A 50 5.76 9.65 5.10
C TYR A 50 6.29 10.80 5.96
N LEU A 51 7.46 10.63 6.58
CA LEU A 51 8.10 11.69 7.37
C LEU A 51 8.38 12.93 6.53
N GLU A 52 8.75 12.76 5.28
CA GLU A 52 9.02 13.82 4.30
C GLU A 52 7.76 14.62 3.91
N GLY A 53 6.58 14.17 4.33
CA GLY A 53 5.33 14.90 4.18
C GLY A 53 4.47 14.51 2.98
N TYR A 54 4.94 13.63 2.09
CA TYR A 54 4.15 13.12 0.98
C TYR A 54 3.29 11.92 1.38
N TYR A 55 2.42 11.47 0.48
CA TYR A 55 1.47 10.39 0.71
C TYR A 55 1.63 9.28 -0.34
N ARG A 56 1.42 8.02 0.10
CA ARG A 56 1.21 6.86 -0.74
C ARG A 56 -0.17 6.28 -0.45
N ASN A 57 -0.95 6.04 -1.47
CA ASN A 57 -2.16 5.26 -1.37
C ASN A 57 -1.84 3.79 -1.71
N GLN A 58 -2.45 2.89 -0.98
CA GLN A 58 -2.39 1.46 -1.20
C GLN A 58 -3.82 0.95 -1.25
N TRP A 59 -4.29 0.68 -2.47
CA TRP A 59 -5.65 0.28 -2.76
C TRP A 59 -5.75 -1.24 -2.77
N LEU A 60 -6.68 -1.81 -2.00
CA LEU A 60 -6.92 -3.24 -1.98
C LEU A 60 -7.87 -3.62 -3.11
N LEU A 61 -7.36 -4.39 -4.03
CA LEU A 61 -8.09 -4.99 -5.14
C LEU A 61 -8.53 -6.39 -4.76
N ALA A 62 -9.81 -6.72 -4.94
CA ALA A 62 -10.34 -8.06 -4.76
C ALA A 62 -11.03 -8.55 -6.02
N ASN A 63 -10.89 -9.82 -6.37
CA ASN A 63 -11.65 -10.45 -7.44
C ASN A 63 -12.74 -11.39 -6.91
N SER A 64 -13.61 -11.87 -7.80
CA SER A 64 -14.72 -12.78 -7.46
C SER A 64 -14.28 -14.14 -6.91
N LYS A 65 -13.00 -14.48 -7.04
CA LYS A 65 -12.42 -15.72 -6.50
C LYS A 65 -11.81 -15.54 -5.10
N GLY A 66 -11.93 -14.33 -4.51
CA GLY A 66 -11.34 -14.00 -3.22
C GLY A 66 -9.81 -13.83 -3.24
N GLN A 67 -9.23 -13.57 -4.40
CA GLN A 67 -7.81 -13.23 -4.51
C GLN A 67 -7.63 -11.72 -4.40
N TYR A 68 -6.55 -11.33 -3.76
CA TYR A 68 -6.24 -9.92 -3.49
C TYR A 68 -4.94 -9.49 -4.19
N LYS A 69 -4.88 -8.20 -4.52
CA LYS A 69 -3.68 -7.49 -4.94
C LYS A 69 -3.66 -6.12 -4.30
N TRP A 70 -2.49 -5.51 -4.24
CA TRP A 70 -2.36 -4.11 -3.90
C TRP A 70 -2.09 -3.29 -5.17
N LEU A 71 -2.81 -2.20 -5.34
CA LEU A 71 -2.46 -1.14 -6.30
C LEU A 71 -1.87 0.01 -5.50
N LEU A 72 -0.57 0.22 -5.66
CA LEU A 72 0.17 1.31 -5.06
C LEU A 72 0.02 2.56 -5.94
N GLU A 73 -0.12 3.71 -5.30
CA GLU A 73 -0.21 5.01 -5.97
C GLU A 73 0.64 6.02 -5.23
N ALA A 74 1.67 6.56 -5.88
CA ALA A 74 2.49 7.65 -5.39
C ALA A 74 2.93 8.54 -6.56
N TYR A 75 2.74 9.86 -6.46
CA TYR A 75 3.18 10.84 -7.48
C TYR A 75 2.72 10.52 -8.92
N ALA A 76 1.49 10.04 -9.08
CA ALA A 76 0.94 9.57 -10.35
C ALA A 76 1.69 8.34 -10.96
N LEU A 77 2.51 7.67 -10.19
CA LEU A 77 3.06 6.36 -10.51
C LEU A 77 2.15 5.30 -9.87
N TYR A 78 1.87 4.26 -10.64
CA TYR A 78 1.03 3.14 -10.21
C TYR A 78 1.80 1.84 -10.37
N ALA A 79 1.66 0.96 -9.36
CA ALA A 79 2.23 -0.40 -9.43
C ALA A 79 1.24 -1.40 -8.83
N ILE A 80 1.04 -2.54 -9.50
CA ILE A 80 0.30 -3.66 -8.92
C ILE A 80 1.31 -4.62 -8.32
N VAL A 81 1.16 -4.90 -7.02
CA VAL A 81 2.03 -5.81 -6.28
C VAL A 81 1.23 -6.94 -5.63
N ASP A 82 1.93 -8.00 -5.28
CA ASP A 82 1.35 -9.12 -4.58
C ASP A 82 0.75 -8.70 -3.23
N PHE A 83 -0.33 -9.38 -2.84
CA PHE A 83 -1.00 -9.11 -1.57
C PHE A 83 -0.16 -9.60 -0.38
N GLU A 84 0.46 -10.76 -0.50
CA GLU A 84 1.31 -11.36 0.51
C GLU A 84 2.78 -11.06 0.22
N GLY A 85 3.50 -10.59 1.25
CA GLY A 85 4.94 -10.35 1.15
C GLY A 85 5.75 -11.59 1.48
N GLU A 86 6.88 -11.75 0.80
CA GLU A 86 7.88 -12.77 1.11
C GLU A 86 8.88 -12.24 2.13
N LYS A 87 9.33 -13.11 3.06
CA LYS A 87 10.37 -12.73 4.01
C LYS A 87 11.72 -12.58 3.33
N ILE A 88 12.42 -11.51 3.64
CA ILE A 88 13.80 -11.27 3.19
C ILE A 88 14.73 -11.06 4.39
N ASP A 89 15.98 -11.47 4.25
CA ASP A 89 16.99 -11.24 5.29
C ASP A 89 17.33 -9.75 5.39
N TYR A 90 17.01 -9.15 6.52
CA TYR A 90 17.31 -7.74 6.80
C TYR A 90 18.80 -7.40 6.65
N SER A 91 19.72 -8.35 6.85
CA SER A 91 21.15 -8.12 6.69
C SER A 91 21.54 -7.64 5.29
N LEU A 92 20.77 -8.03 4.26
CA LEU A 92 20.96 -7.60 2.87
C LEU A 92 20.57 -6.14 2.64
N LEU A 93 19.79 -5.57 3.54
CA LEU A 93 19.21 -4.23 3.42
C LEU A 93 19.98 -3.18 4.23
N LYS A 94 20.95 -3.61 5.03
CA LYS A 94 21.77 -2.70 5.83
C LYS A 94 22.65 -1.84 4.92
N ASN A 95 22.72 -0.54 5.23
CA ASN A 95 23.57 0.43 4.54
C ASN A 95 23.28 0.56 3.03
N GLN A 96 22.05 0.24 2.63
CA GLN A 96 21.62 0.50 1.26
C GLN A 96 21.28 1.98 1.08
N GLU A 97 21.60 2.50 -0.10
CA GLU A 97 21.32 3.88 -0.49
C GLU A 97 20.64 3.90 -1.87
N PRO A 98 19.81 4.90 -2.17
CA PRO A 98 19.24 5.05 -3.51
C PRO A 98 20.31 4.97 -4.60
N GLY A 99 20.01 4.20 -5.66
CA GLY A 99 20.96 3.86 -6.73
C GLY A 99 21.69 2.53 -6.54
N ASN A 100 21.67 1.93 -5.36
CA ASN A 100 22.27 0.60 -5.17
C ASN A 100 21.44 -0.48 -5.85
N LEU A 101 22.10 -1.56 -6.27
CA LEU A 101 21.43 -2.75 -6.81
C LEU A 101 21.23 -3.78 -5.71
N ILE A 102 20.01 -4.25 -5.56
CA ILE A 102 19.62 -5.27 -4.59
C ILE A 102 19.14 -6.50 -5.33
N GLY A 103 19.81 -7.64 -5.13
CA GLY A 103 19.37 -8.94 -5.64
C GLY A 103 18.26 -9.52 -4.74
N LEU A 104 17.13 -9.92 -5.34
CA LEU A 104 15.99 -10.48 -4.62
C LEU A 104 15.77 -11.97 -4.93
N SER A 105 14.85 -12.60 -4.20
CA SER A 105 14.55 -14.03 -4.25
C SER A 105 14.10 -14.54 -5.61
N ASN A 106 13.54 -13.67 -6.45
CA ASN A 106 13.14 -13.98 -7.82
C ASN A 106 14.30 -14.00 -8.84
N ASN A 107 15.56 -13.98 -8.37
CA ASN A 107 16.79 -13.96 -9.17
C ASN A 107 16.92 -12.71 -10.07
N GLN A 108 16.27 -11.62 -9.72
CA GLN A 108 16.42 -10.32 -10.38
C GLN A 108 17.17 -9.34 -9.48
N SER A 109 17.84 -8.37 -10.13
CA SER A 109 18.45 -7.24 -9.45
C SER A 109 17.61 -5.99 -9.71
N TYR A 110 17.28 -5.31 -8.64
CA TYR A 110 16.46 -4.09 -8.64
C TYR A 110 17.33 -2.89 -8.25
N SER A 111 17.11 -1.76 -8.88
CA SER A 111 17.64 -0.48 -8.40
C SER A 111 16.80 -0.01 -7.22
N LEU A 112 17.44 0.39 -6.15
CA LEU A 112 16.79 1.06 -5.03
C LEU A 112 16.52 2.51 -5.40
N ASP A 113 15.25 2.87 -5.56
CA ASP A 113 14.83 4.18 -6.02
C ASP A 113 14.62 5.15 -4.85
N ALA A 114 14.02 4.67 -3.75
CA ALA A 114 13.73 5.48 -2.58
C ALA A 114 13.73 4.68 -1.28
N ILE A 115 14.05 5.36 -0.18
CA ILE A 115 13.91 4.88 1.20
C ILE A 115 13.07 5.91 1.94
N SER A 116 11.98 5.48 2.56
CA SER A 116 11.04 6.37 3.24
C SER A 116 10.55 5.75 4.53
N GLU A 117 10.20 6.57 5.52
CA GLU A 117 9.66 6.12 6.81
C GLU A 117 8.22 6.55 6.97
N PHE A 118 7.34 5.61 7.38
CA PHE A 118 5.94 5.91 7.65
C PHE A 118 5.77 6.66 8.97
N LYS A 119 5.12 7.81 8.89
CA LYS A 119 4.75 8.63 10.04
C LYS A 119 3.39 8.27 10.62
N SER A 120 2.41 8.08 9.74
CA SER A 120 1.03 7.78 10.11
C SER A 120 0.29 7.15 8.93
N TYR A 121 -0.91 6.64 9.19
CA TYR A 121 -1.78 6.06 8.16
C TYR A 121 -3.24 6.35 8.45
N MET A 122 -4.06 6.18 7.42
CA MET A 122 -5.52 6.21 7.47
C MET A 122 -6.05 5.02 6.67
N ILE A 123 -7.15 4.45 7.12
CA ILE A 123 -7.81 3.30 6.48
C ILE A 123 -9.21 3.71 6.06
N GLU A 124 -9.61 3.31 4.86
CA GLU A 124 -10.96 3.41 4.33
C GLU A 124 -11.39 2.04 3.77
N GLY A 125 -12.67 1.68 3.96
CA GLY A 125 -13.21 0.41 3.49
C GLY A 125 -12.63 -0.80 4.23
N PHE A 126 -12.56 -1.93 3.53
CA PHE A 126 -12.09 -3.19 4.07
C PHE A 126 -10.57 -3.34 3.92
N THR A 127 -9.89 -3.77 4.97
CA THR A 127 -8.50 -4.22 4.90
C THR A 127 -8.32 -5.47 5.78
N PRO A 128 -7.86 -6.59 5.21
CA PRO A 128 -7.62 -7.80 5.97
C PRO A 128 -6.31 -7.76 6.78
N VAL A 129 -5.51 -6.70 6.60
CA VAL A 129 -4.22 -6.55 7.28
C VAL A 129 -4.44 -5.90 8.65
N MET A 130 -4.05 -6.58 9.71
CA MET A 130 -3.95 -5.97 11.03
C MET A 130 -2.73 -5.04 11.05
N LEU A 131 -2.97 -3.74 10.87
CA LEU A 131 -1.94 -2.72 10.90
C LEU A 131 -1.55 -2.41 12.35
N ASN A 132 -0.89 -3.35 13.00
CA ASN A 132 -0.33 -3.16 14.32
C ASN A 132 1.00 -2.40 14.19
N ASN A 133 1.00 -1.12 14.58
CA ASN A 133 2.24 -0.34 14.76
C ASN A 133 3.04 -0.01 13.48
N ILE A 134 2.43 0.70 12.54
CA ILE A 134 3.10 1.15 11.30
C ILE A 134 4.12 2.27 11.54
N LYS A 135 4.01 2.98 12.66
CA LYS A 135 4.95 4.07 12.97
C LYS A 135 6.38 3.53 13.03
N GLY A 136 7.27 4.12 12.23
CA GLY A 136 8.66 3.72 12.13
C GLY A 136 8.91 2.48 11.25
N VAL A 137 7.94 2.09 10.42
CA VAL A 137 8.18 1.16 9.32
C VAL A 137 8.94 1.90 8.23
N ILE A 138 10.03 1.32 7.76
CA ILE A 138 10.83 1.82 6.64
C ILE A 138 10.37 1.09 5.39
N SER A 139 10.05 1.82 4.33
CA SER A 139 9.72 1.28 3.02
C SER A 139 10.82 1.58 2.02
N LEU A 140 11.31 0.54 1.34
CA LEU A 140 12.23 0.64 0.22
C LEU A 140 11.45 0.42 -1.07
N GLU A 141 11.56 1.35 -2.01
CA GLU A 141 10.95 1.25 -3.34
C GLU A 141 12.02 0.89 -4.35
N LEU A 142 11.75 -0.15 -5.14
CA LEU A 142 12.72 -0.73 -6.06
C LEU A 142 12.10 -0.95 -7.44
N SER A 143 12.87 -0.71 -8.50
CA SER A 143 12.43 -0.95 -9.87
C SER A 143 13.51 -1.60 -10.73
N THR A 144 13.06 -2.13 -11.88
CA THR A 144 13.96 -2.56 -12.96
C THR A 144 13.73 -1.73 -14.21
N THR A 145 14.67 -1.80 -15.16
CA THR A 145 14.49 -1.18 -16.48
C THR A 145 13.38 -1.83 -17.32
N LYS A 146 12.83 -2.97 -16.86
CA LYS A 146 11.74 -3.68 -17.53
C LYS A 146 10.36 -3.41 -16.90
N PHE A 147 10.27 -2.38 -16.03
CA PHE A 147 9.06 -2.01 -15.30
C PHE A 147 8.60 -3.01 -14.23
N ASP A 148 9.45 -3.99 -13.84
CA ASP A 148 9.19 -4.75 -12.63
C ASP A 148 9.37 -3.83 -11.43
N TRP A 149 8.51 -4.01 -10.43
CA TRP A 149 8.49 -3.26 -9.19
C TRP A 149 8.63 -4.19 -7.99
N ALA A 150 9.30 -3.71 -6.97
CA ALA A 150 9.27 -4.34 -5.66
C ALA A 150 9.21 -3.26 -4.59
N THR A 151 8.50 -3.54 -3.50
CA THR A 151 8.58 -2.73 -2.28
C THR A 151 8.97 -3.63 -1.11
N ILE A 152 9.85 -3.14 -0.25
CA ILE A 152 10.26 -3.86 0.97
C ILE A 152 9.87 -3.02 2.17
N ASP A 153 9.01 -3.56 3.01
CA ASP A 153 8.61 -2.93 4.26
C ASP A 153 9.35 -3.58 5.43
N ILE A 154 10.02 -2.77 6.23
CA ILE A 154 10.85 -3.19 7.38
C ILE A 154 10.23 -2.64 8.65
N ASP A 155 9.81 -3.52 9.56
CA ASP A 155 9.25 -3.12 10.85
C ASP A 155 10.33 -2.76 11.88
N GLN A 156 9.92 -2.22 13.02
CA GLN A 156 10.82 -1.84 14.12
C GLN A 156 11.60 -3.03 14.73
N LYS A 157 11.15 -4.26 14.49
CA LYS A 157 11.83 -5.48 14.93
C LYS A 157 12.78 -6.04 13.87
N GLN A 158 13.00 -5.28 12.78
CA GLN A 158 13.81 -5.68 11.64
C GLN A 158 13.25 -6.89 10.87
N ASN A 159 11.94 -7.17 10.98
CA ASN A 159 11.30 -8.08 10.04
C ASN A 159 11.10 -7.35 8.72
N ALA A 160 11.59 -7.92 7.63
CA ALA A 160 11.48 -7.36 6.31
C ALA A 160 10.62 -8.28 5.42
N LEU A 161 9.67 -7.68 4.72
CA LEU A 161 8.80 -8.33 3.74
C LEU A 161 8.97 -7.65 2.39
N VAL A 162 9.19 -8.42 1.33
CA VAL A 162 9.23 -7.94 -0.04
C VAL A 162 7.93 -8.30 -0.75
N TYR A 163 7.37 -7.33 -1.46
CA TYR A 163 6.18 -7.46 -2.30
C TYR A 163 6.59 -7.22 -3.75
N PHE A 164 6.41 -8.23 -4.58
CA PHE A 164 6.74 -8.16 -6.01
C PHE A 164 5.55 -7.68 -6.84
N GLY A 165 5.85 -6.99 -7.91
CA GLY A 165 4.84 -6.49 -8.82
C GLY A 165 5.41 -5.86 -10.09
N GLU A 166 4.59 -5.04 -10.71
CA GLU A 166 4.96 -4.34 -11.94
C GLU A 166 4.37 -2.92 -11.96
N ILE A 167 5.09 -1.99 -12.59
CA ILE A 167 4.58 -0.65 -12.87
C ILE A 167 3.51 -0.77 -13.96
N VAL A 168 2.40 -0.08 -13.75
CA VAL A 168 1.26 -0.07 -14.68
C VAL A 168 0.86 1.35 -15.05
N ASP A 169 0.38 1.53 -16.26
CA ASP A 169 -0.32 2.77 -16.63
C ASP A 169 -1.78 2.64 -16.17
N LEU A 170 -2.28 3.65 -15.49
CA LEU A 170 -3.66 3.63 -14.96
C LEU A 170 -4.72 3.41 -16.06
N LYS A 171 -4.46 3.90 -17.28
CA LYS A 171 -5.35 3.69 -18.42
C LYS A 171 -5.45 2.23 -18.86
N ASP A 172 -4.39 1.43 -18.66
CA ASP A 172 -4.34 0.02 -19.06
C ASP A 172 -5.13 -0.87 -18.09
N LEU A 173 -5.52 -0.34 -16.93
CA LEU A 173 -6.37 -1.02 -15.96
C LEU A 173 -7.86 -0.94 -16.27
N ASN A 174 -8.26 -0.20 -17.31
CA ASN A 174 -9.64 -0.11 -17.78
C ASN A 174 -10.66 0.10 -16.66
N PHE A 175 -10.42 1.10 -15.80
CA PHE A 175 -11.37 1.45 -14.76
C PHE A 175 -12.74 1.83 -15.36
N ASN A 176 -13.83 1.42 -14.73
CA ASN A 176 -15.19 1.71 -15.17
C ASN A 176 -15.54 3.21 -15.12
N LYS A 177 -14.90 3.94 -14.22
CA LYS A 177 -14.99 5.41 -14.07
C LYS A 177 -13.78 5.90 -13.28
N PHE A 178 -13.64 7.21 -13.17
CA PHE A 178 -12.71 7.85 -12.24
C PHE A 178 -13.47 8.81 -11.34
N ARG A 179 -12.95 9.05 -10.15
CA ARG A 179 -13.44 10.06 -9.23
C ARG A 179 -13.37 11.43 -9.91
N GLN A 180 -14.48 12.19 -9.85
CA GLN A 180 -14.49 13.58 -10.30
C GLN A 180 -13.85 14.43 -9.20
N LEU A 181 -12.71 15.02 -9.50
CA LEU A 181 -12.08 16.00 -8.63
C LEU A 181 -12.82 17.33 -8.86
N ASN A 182 -13.52 17.81 -7.83
CA ASN A 182 -14.13 19.14 -7.88
C ASN A 182 -12.99 20.17 -7.90
N GLY A 183 -12.84 20.86 -9.06
CA GLY A 183 -11.93 21.98 -9.23
C GLY A 183 -12.45 23.25 -8.58
#